data_bc595ad6e3bf82206707de3b03cd3c8a
#
_entry.id   bc595ad6e3bf82206707de3b03cd3c8a
#
_cell.length_a   1.000
_cell.length_b   1.000
_cell.length_c   1.000
_cell.angle_alpha   90.00
_cell.angle_beta   90.00
_cell.angle_gamma   90.00
#
_symmetry.space_group_name_H-M   'P 1'
#
loop_
_entity.id
_entity.type
_entity.pdbx_description
1 polymer ?
#
loop_
_entity_poly.entity_id
_entity_poly.type
_entity_poly.pdbx_seq_one_letter_code
_entity_poly.pdbx_strand_id
1 'polypeptide(L)'
;MQITTRAYQPEDFAACARIEAGAVRANHYFADVVDYYRSTAGELTVACVDGVPVGMGKLTVLFDGSTWLELLRVHPDFQRKGVGRAIYRRYFEEIRALGCPAARMYTGVSNKASAGLAEQFGLKRRAQFHSMCIPTENLRCRTDIKPLPRIGAEQALAFLPQLNKQTGGFLCINHTFYHLSETTLRGFAAMGWLWGDEDTLLIAGARFQPQKALYLTMADSGENQKEKLSRALNHAAALAALSGAEQLVIHFDPNDSKIHDFCLENGFVDDPVDDVVMEWAEESADTNR
;
A
#
# COMPACT_ATOMS: atom_id res chain seq x y z
N MET A 1 -23.39 -21.33 16.23
CA MET A 1 -22.26 -20.85 15.44
C MET A 1 -21.41 -19.96 16.35
N GLN A 2 -20.30 -20.50 16.81
CA GLN A 2 -19.32 -19.77 17.62
C GLN A 2 -18.19 -19.28 16.72
N ILE A 3 -17.92 -17.98 16.70
CA ILE A 3 -16.80 -17.38 15.97
C ILE A 3 -15.67 -17.10 16.95
N THR A 4 -14.48 -17.62 16.65
CA THR A 4 -13.25 -17.35 17.40
C THR A 4 -12.17 -16.80 16.47
N THR A 5 -11.23 -16.04 17.03
CA THR A 5 -10.06 -15.53 16.28
C THR A 5 -8.80 -15.89 17.03
N ARG A 6 -7.74 -16.19 16.30
CA ARG A 6 -6.42 -16.50 16.83
C ARG A 6 -5.33 -16.16 15.82
N ALA A 7 -4.09 -16.11 16.27
CA ALA A 7 -2.95 -16.02 15.39
C ALA A 7 -2.89 -17.24 14.43
N TYR A 8 -2.45 -16.97 13.21
CA TYR A 8 -2.20 -17.97 12.17
C TYR A 8 -1.16 -19.00 12.63
N GLN A 9 -1.39 -20.25 12.28
CA GLN A 9 -0.44 -21.36 12.45
C GLN A 9 -0.11 -21.98 11.08
N PRO A 10 1.08 -22.58 10.89
CA PRO A 10 1.46 -23.18 9.60
C PRO A 10 0.43 -24.17 9.04
N GLU A 11 -0.29 -24.88 9.91
CA GLU A 11 -1.34 -25.84 9.57
C GLU A 11 -2.56 -25.20 8.92
N ASP A 12 -2.74 -23.86 9.09
CA ASP A 12 -3.84 -23.11 8.49
C ASP A 12 -3.62 -22.80 7.00
N PHE A 13 -2.41 -23.02 6.49
CA PHE A 13 -2.02 -22.63 5.13
C PHE A 13 -3.05 -23.07 4.08
N ALA A 14 -3.36 -24.38 4.05
CA ALA A 14 -4.28 -24.92 3.05
C ALA A 14 -5.71 -24.36 3.18
N ALA A 15 -6.15 -24.07 4.41
CA ALA A 15 -7.45 -23.45 4.65
C ALA A 15 -7.46 -21.98 4.20
N CYS A 16 -6.42 -21.20 4.52
CA CYS A 16 -6.28 -19.80 4.11
C CYS A 16 -6.20 -19.66 2.58
N ALA A 17 -5.45 -20.53 1.89
CA ALA A 17 -5.41 -20.56 0.42
C ALA A 17 -6.79 -20.82 -0.19
N ARG A 18 -7.59 -21.75 0.37
CA ARG A 18 -8.98 -21.98 -0.06
C ARG A 18 -9.89 -20.80 0.23
N ILE A 19 -9.71 -20.13 1.38
CA ILE A 19 -10.48 -18.93 1.73
C ILE A 19 -10.21 -17.82 0.70
N GLU A 20 -8.94 -17.58 0.34
CA GLU A 20 -8.59 -16.59 -0.67
C GLU A 20 -9.21 -16.95 -2.03
N ALA A 21 -9.02 -18.18 -2.50
CA ALA A 21 -9.56 -18.65 -3.78
C ALA A 21 -11.09 -18.50 -3.88
N GLY A 22 -11.80 -18.65 -2.77
CA GLY A 22 -13.26 -18.44 -2.73
C GLY A 22 -13.66 -16.97 -2.57
N ALA A 23 -12.85 -16.15 -1.89
CA ALA A 23 -13.20 -14.78 -1.55
C ALA A 23 -12.93 -13.78 -2.67
N VAL A 24 -11.94 -14.02 -3.53
CA VAL A 24 -11.53 -13.13 -4.62
C VAL A 24 -11.49 -13.89 -5.94
N ARG A 25 -11.82 -13.20 -7.04
CA ARG A 25 -11.87 -13.82 -8.38
C ARG A 25 -10.50 -13.86 -9.06
N ALA A 26 -9.61 -12.95 -8.70
CA ALA A 26 -8.27 -12.79 -9.27
C ALA A 26 -7.30 -12.29 -8.20
N ASN A 27 -6.01 -12.24 -8.54
CA ASN A 27 -4.96 -11.75 -7.65
C ASN A 27 -4.86 -12.57 -6.36
N HIS A 28 -4.76 -13.90 -6.51
CA HIS A 28 -4.44 -14.80 -5.41
C HIS A 28 -2.94 -14.69 -5.13
N TYR A 29 -2.56 -14.17 -3.99
CA TYR A 29 -1.16 -13.94 -3.65
C TYR A 29 -0.77 -14.45 -2.26
N PHE A 30 -1.72 -14.91 -1.46
CA PHE A 30 -1.46 -15.36 -0.09
C PHE A 30 -0.33 -16.39 -0.01
N ALA A 31 -0.36 -17.40 -0.89
CA ALA A 31 0.65 -18.45 -0.91
C ALA A 31 2.07 -17.92 -1.15
N ASP A 32 2.21 -16.86 -1.94
CA ASP A 32 3.49 -16.28 -2.29
C ASP A 32 4.04 -15.33 -1.22
N VAL A 33 3.16 -14.80 -0.35
CA VAL A 33 3.54 -13.75 0.63
C VAL A 33 3.35 -14.16 2.09
N VAL A 34 2.87 -15.37 2.37
CA VAL A 34 2.58 -15.80 3.75
C VAL A 34 3.81 -15.74 4.65
N ASP A 35 4.99 -16.12 4.15
CA ASP A 35 6.23 -16.07 4.93
C ASP A 35 6.68 -14.62 5.18
N TYR A 36 6.49 -13.73 4.21
CA TYR A 36 6.68 -12.30 4.42
C TYR A 36 5.74 -11.77 5.53
N TYR A 37 4.45 -12.10 5.48
CA TYR A 37 3.49 -11.68 6.52
C TYR A 37 3.80 -12.24 7.90
N ARG A 38 4.35 -13.45 7.99
CA ARG A 38 4.80 -14.07 9.25
C ARG A 38 6.05 -13.41 9.81
N SER A 39 6.93 -12.90 8.95
CA SER A 39 8.19 -12.26 9.35
C SER A 39 8.04 -10.76 9.69
N THR A 40 6.93 -10.12 9.28
CA THR A 40 6.69 -8.70 9.55
C THR A 40 5.97 -8.48 10.87
N ALA A 41 6.28 -7.35 11.54
CA ALA A 41 5.64 -6.96 12.79
C ALA A 41 4.11 -6.86 12.65
N GLY A 42 3.40 -7.24 13.71
CA GLY A 42 1.94 -7.36 13.76
C GLY A 42 1.47 -8.80 13.60
N GLU A 43 0.17 -9.03 13.46
CA GLU A 43 -0.42 -10.37 13.49
C GLU A 43 -1.09 -10.76 12.16
N LEU A 44 -0.80 -11.98 11.70
CA LEU A 44 -1.64 -12.68 10.72
C LEU A 44 -2.69 -13.47 11.51
N THR A 45 -3.96 -13.06 11.39
CA THR A 45 -5.11 -13.58 12.15
C THR A 45 -5.90 -14.58 11.31
N VAL A 46 -6.36 -15.66 11.94
CA VAL A 46 -7.34 -16.61 11.39
C VAL A 46 -8.62 -16.54 12.22
N ALA A 47 -9.77 -16.47 11.54
CA ALA A 47 -11.08 -16.57 12.14
C ALA A 47 -11.69 -17.96 11.86
N CYS A 48 -12.15 -18.61 12.94
CA CYS A 48 -12.75 -19.94 12.88
C CYS A 48 -14.23 -19.89 13.24
N VAL A 49 -15.02 -20.77 12.60
CA VAL A 49 -16.39 -21.07 12.99
C VAL A 49 -16.42 -22.52 13.45
N ASP A 50 -16.84 -22.74 14.69
CA ASP A 50 -16.89 -24.07 15.31
C ASP A 50 -15.55 -24.84 15.10
N GLY A 51 -14.41 -24.12 15.25
CA GLY A 51 -13.05 -24.63 15.11
C GLY A 51 -12.49 -24.69 13.68
N VAL A 52 -13.30 -24.48 12.65
CA VAL A 52 -12.87 -24.54 11.25
C VAL A 52 -12.47 -23.13 10.75
N PRO A 53 -11.26 -22.94 10.17
CA PRO A 53 -10.84 -21.68 9.57
C PRO A 53 -11.74 -21.26 8.40
N VAL A 54 -12.33 -20.04 8.48
CA VAL A 54 -13.26 -19.50 7.48
C VAL A 54 -12.96 -18.06 7.08
N GLY A 55 -11.99 -17.44 7.73
CA GLY A 55 -11.55 -16.06 7.41
C GLY A 55 -10.13 -15.82 7.84
N MET A 56 -9.50 -14.82 7.25
CA MET A 56 -8.15 -14.38 7.61
C MET A 56 -8.00 -12.88 7.42
N GLY A 57 -6.97 -12.33 8.06
CA GLY A 57 -6.58 -10.94 7.91
C GLY A 57 -5.19 -10.68 8.47
N LYS A 58 -4.51 -9.66 7.99
CA LYS A 58 -3.18 -9.25 8.46
C LYS A 58 -3.21 -7.83 8.98
N LEU A 59 -2.66 -7.64 10.16
CA LEU A 59 -2.26 -6.35 10.70
C LEU A 59 -0.75 -6.25 10.59
N THR A 60 -0.25 -5.20 9.92
CA THR A 60 1.19 -4.91 9.79
C THR A 60 1.52 -3.60 10.48
N VAL A 61 2.57 -3.56 11.30
CA VAL A 61 3.08 -2.30 11.88
C VAL A 61 3.96 -1.61 10.84
N LEU A 62 3.68 -0.32 10.58
CA LEU A 62 4.39 0.51 9.61
C LEU A 62 5.53 1.30 10.25
N PHE A 63 6.35 1.98 9.42
CA PHE A 63 7.51 2.77 9.86
C PHE A 63 7.15 3.89 10.85
N ASP A 64 5.97 4.48 10.71
CA ASP A 64 5.47 5.56 11.57
C ASP A 64 4.80 5.06 12.86
N GLY A 65 4.88 3.76 13.14
CA GLY A 65 4.24 3.12 14.30
C GLY A 65 2.74 2.92 14.14
N SER A 66 2.13 3.35 13.04
CA SER A 66 0.74 3.03 12.73
C SER A 66 0.58 1.59 12.24
N THR A 67 -0.65 1.15 12.09
CA THR A 67 -0.96 -0.18 11.57
C THR A 67 -1.64 -0.13 10.21
N TRP A 68 -1.33 -1.11 9.37
CA TRP A 68 -1.96 -1.36 8.09
C TRP A 68 -2.79 -2.64 8.16
N LEU A 69 -4.09 -2.53 7.88
CA LEU A 69 -5.04 -3.64 7.90
C LEU A 69 -5.21 -4.16 6.47
N GLU A 70 -4.78 -5.37 6.24
CA GLU A 70 -4.72 -5.96 4.90
C GLU A 70 -5.16 -7.42 4.89
N LEU A 71 -5.32 -8.02 3.72
CA LEU A 71 -5.66 -9.44 3.52
C LEU A 71 -6.98 -9.86 4.19
N LEU A 72 -7.92 -8.97 4.45
CA LEU A 72 -9.21 -9.39 4.96
C LEU A 72 -9.93 -10.24 3.92
N ARG A 73 -10.05 -11.53 4.22
CA ARG A 73 -10.75 -12.51 3.37
C ARG A 73 -11.68 -13.33 4.23
N VAL A 74 -12.89 -13.55 3.75
CA VAL A 74 -13.89 -14.41 4.40
C VAL A 74 -14.46 -15.34 3.34
N HIS A 75 -14.47 -16.63 3.62
CA HIS A 75 -15.06 -17.64 2.74
C HIS A 75 -16.51 -17.26 2.37
N PRO A 76 -16.95 -17.37 1.12
CA PRO A 76 -18.26 -16.91 0.66
C PRO A 76 -19.43 -17.38 1.53
N ASP A 77 -19.44 -18.65 1.93
CA ASP A 77 -20.51 -19.25 2.76
C ASP A 77 -20.60 -18.63 4.16
N PHE A 78 -19.55 -17.93 4.61
CA PHE A 78 -19.45 -17.33 5.95
C PHE A 78 -19.47 -15.79 5.91
N GLN A 79 -19.57 -15.19 4.73
CA GLN A 79 -19.75 -13.74 4.60
C GLN A 79 -21.07 -13.28 5.23
N ARG A 80 -21.12 -12.03 5.69
CA ARG A 80 -22.27 -11.40 6.37
C ARG A 80 -22.76 -12.14 7.63
N LYS A 81 -21.97 -13.10 8.16
CA LYS A 81 -22.26 -13.83 9.41
C LYS A 81 -21.41 -13.34 10.58
N GLY A 82 -20.75 -12.18 10.47
CA GLY A 82 -19.96 -11.55 11.54
C GLY A 82 -18.48 -11.92 11.57
N VAL A 83 -17.98 -12.77 10.66
CA VAL A 83 -16.57 -13.21 10.62
C VAL A 83 -15.62 -12.02 10.40
N GLY A 84 -15.87 -11.17 9.41
CA GLY A 84 -15.06 -9.96 9.17
C GLY A 84 -15.05 -9.01 10.38
N ARG A 85 -16.20 -8.86 11.06
CA ARG A 85 -16.29 -8.07 12.30
C ARG A 85 -15.45 -8.68 13.42
N ALA A 86 -15.37 -10.01 13.53
CA ALA A 86 -14.53 -10.67 14.52
C ALA A 86 -13.04 -10.42 14.24
N ILE A 87 -12.61 -10.45 12.99
CA ILE A 87 -11.24 -10.10 12.58
C ILE A 87 -10.93 -8.64 12.93
N TYR A 88 -11.83 -7.69 12.63
CA TYR A 88 -11.62 -6.29 12.99
C TYR A 88 -11.55 -6.06 14.51
N ARG A 89 -12.34 -6.78 15.33
CA ARG A 89 -12.19 -6.73 16.79
C ARG A 89 -10.79 -7.16 17.21
N ARG A 90 -10.28 -8.25 16.64
CA ARG A 90 -8.92 -8.73 16.91
C ARG A 90 -7.87 -7.69 16.49
N TYR A 91 -8.02 -7.05 15.33
CA TYR A 91 -7.14 -5.94 14.93
C TYR A 91 -7.11 -4.84 16.00
N PHE A 92 -8.27 -4.39 16.49
CA PHE A 92 -8.34 -3.32 17.47
C PHE A 92 -7.90 -3.74 18.89
N GLU A 93 -7.95 -5.02 19.22
CA GLU A 93 -7.30 -5.57 20.41
C GLU A 93 -5.78 -5.46 20.29
N GLU A 94 -5.21 -5.87 19.17
CA GLU A 94 -3.77 -5.78 18.88
C GLU A 94 -3.28 -4.32 18.79
N ILE A 95 -4.03 -3.43 18.11
CA ILE A 95 -3.71 -2.00 18.01
C ILE A 95 -3.55 -1.39 19.42
N ARG A 96 -4.50 -1.68 20.33
CA ARG A 96 -4.42 -1.20 21.71
C ARG A 96 -3.28 -1.82 22.48
N ALA A 97 -3.04 -3.12 22.33
CA ALA A 97 -1.95 -3.82 23.00
C ALA A 97 -0.57 -3.30 22.57
N LEU A 98 -0.43 -2.92 21.29
CA LEU A 98 0.79 -2.36 20.72
C LEU A 98 0.93 -0.83 20.97
N GLY A 99 -0.13 -0.15 21.42
CA GLY A 99 -0.13 1.31 21.57
C GLY A 99 0.00 2.06 20.25
N CYS A 100 -0.53 1.50 19.16
CA CYS A 100 -0.39 2.12 17.84
C CYS A 100 -1.33 3.33 17.70
N PRO A 101 -0.84 4.50 17.23
CA PRO A 101 -1.62 5.74 17.23
C PRO A 101 -2.65 5.82 16.11
N ALA A 102 -2.53 5.00 15.09
CA ALA A 102 -3.45 4.99 13.95
C ALA A 102 -3.51 3.62 13.29
N ALA A 103 -4.65 3.36 12.66
CA ALA A 103 -4.87 2.19 11.82
C ALA A 103 -5.42 2.62 10.46
N ARG A 104 -4.88 2.04 9.38
CA ARG A 104 -5.27 2.36 8.02
C ARG A 104 -5.54 1.11 7.21
N MET A 105 -6.40 1.25 6.22
CA MET A 105 -6.65 0.26 5.20
C MET A 105 -7.04 0.96 3.90
N TYR A 106 -7.04 0.24 2.79
CA TYR A 106 -7.62 0.73 1.55
C TYR A 106 -8.69 -0.21 1.03
N THR A 107 -9.53 0.33 0.17
CA THR A 107 -10.47 -0.46 -0.65
C THR A 107 -10.86 0.33 -1.89
N GLY A 108 -11.32 -0.34 -2.93
CA GLY A 108 -11.87 0.37 -4.09
C GLY A 108 -13.07 1.24 -3.69
N VAL A 109 -13.19 2.42 -4.27
CA VAL A 109 -14.23 3.42 -3.92
C VAL A 109 -15.65 2.87 -4.02
N SER A 110 -15.88 1.90 -4.89
CA SER A 110 -17.18 1.21 -5.09
C SER A 110 -17.45 0.07 -4.08
N ASN A 111 -16.47 -0.36 -3.32
CA ASN A 111 -16.58 -1.49 -2.38
C ASN A 111 -17.22 -1.07 -1.05
N LYS A 112 -18.55 -0.85 -1.10
CA LYS A 112 -19.35 -0.43 0.06
C LYS A 112 -19.29 -1.41 1.24
N ALA A 113 -19.11 -2.71 0.97
CA ALA A 113 -19.06 -3.72 2.02
C ALA A 113 -17.79 -3.59 2.87
N SER A 114 -16.63 -3.42 2.23
CA SER A 114 -15.35 -3.22 2.92
C SER A 114 -15.32 -1.88 3.64
N ALA A 115 -15.70 -0.78 2.95
CA ALA A 115 -15.74 0.55 3.55
C ALA A 115 -16.71 0.60 4.76
N GLY A 116 -17.94 0.07 4.62
CA GLY A 116 -18.93 0.07 5.69
C GLY A 116 -18.51 -0.80 6.89
N LEU A 117 -17.72 -1.86 6.69
CA LEU A 117 -17.13 -2.60 7.80
C LEU A 117 -16.07 -1.76 8.52
N ALA A 118 -15.18 -1.10 7.81
CA ALA A 118 -14.16 -0.23 8.37
C ALA A 118 -14.80 0.95 9.17
N GLU A 119 -15.84 1.57 8.62
CA GLU A 119 -16.60 2.65 9.26
C GLU A 119 -17.22 2.22 10.61
N GLN A 120 -17.69 0.97 10.76
CA GLN A 120 -18.20 0.44 12.02
C GLN A 120 -17.13 0.39 13.13
N PHE A 121 -15.85 0.42 12.77
CA PHE A 121 -14.71 0.48 13.68
C PHE A 121 -14.07 1.87 13.77
N GLY A 122 -14.76 2.89 13.25
CA GLY A 122 -14.35 4.28 13.37
C GLY A 122 -13.34 4.75 12.32
N LEU A 123 -13.03 3.92 11.31
CA LEU A 123 -12.20 4.41 10.20
C LEU A 123 -13.02 5.39 9.36
N LYS A 124 -12.38 6.49 8.95
CA LYS A 124 -12.98 7.54 8.11
C LYS A 124 -12.20 7.65 6.80
N ARG A 125 -12.86 8.01 5.72
CA ARG A 125 -12.20 8.28 4.44
C ARG A 125 -11.23 9.45 4.59
N ARG A 126 -9.98 9.29 4.12
CA ARG A 126 -8.90 10.28 4.25
C ARG A 126 -8.39 10.78 2.91
N ALA A 127 -8.16 9.90 1.96
CA ALA A 127 -7.65 10.24 0.64
C ALA A 127 -8.20 9.26 -0.40
N GLN A 128 -8.25 9.71 -1.65
CA GLN A 128 -8.59 8.87 -2.80
C GLN A 128 -7.39 8.86 -3.75
N PHE A 129 -7.18 7.75 -4.41
CA PHE A 129 -6.08 7.55 -5.34
C PHE A 129 -6.59 6.96 -6.65
N HIS A 130 -6.11 7.53 -7.73
CA HIS A 130 -6.11 6.89 -9.04
C HIS A 130 -4.83 6.09 -9.19
N SER A 131 -4.90 4.96 -9.87
CA SER A 131 -3.72 4.16 -10.18
C SER A 131 -3.58 3.92 -11.68
N MET A 132 -2.33 3.88 -12.13
CA MET A 132 -1.99 3.53 -13.50
C MET A 132 -0.83 2.55 -13.50
N CYS A 133 -0.77 1.70 -14.50
CA CYS A 133 0.34 0.77 -14.66
C CYS A 133 0.84 0.71 -16.09
N ILE A 134 2.10 0.27 -16.25
CA ILE A 134 2.69 -0.03 -17.55
C ILE A 134 3.48 -1.35 -17.46
N PRO A 135 3.24 -2.32 -18.37
CA PRO A 135 4.10 -3.49 -18.49
C PRO A 135 5.55 -3.08 -18.79
N THR A 136 6.51 -3.72 -18.13
CA THR A 136 7.93 -3.37 -18.28
C THR A 136 8.43 -3.58 -19.73
N GLU A 137 7.86 -4.53 -20.46
CA GLU A 137 8.17 -4.77 -21.87
C GLU A 137 7.83 -3.58 -22.79
N ASN A 138 6.90 -2.71 -22.38
CA ASN A 138 6.50 -1.50 -23.09
C ASN A 138 7.38 -0.29 -22.74
N LEU A 139 8.24 -0.40 -21.73
CA LEU A 139 9.17 0.66 -21.33
C LEU A 139 10.40 0.69 -22.22
N ARG A 140 10.85 1.90 -22.56
CA ARG A 140 12.11 2.11 -23.24
C ARG A 140 13.09 2.80 -22.30
N CYS A 141 14.09 2.07 -21.82
CA CYS A 141 15.18 2.66 -21.08
C CYS A 141 16.15 3.36 -22.05
N ARG A 142 16.38 4.65 -21.86
CA ARG A 142 17.29 5.48 -22.64
C ARG A 142 18.65 5.54 -21.94
N THR A 143 19.71 5.16 -22.64
CA THR A 143 21.08 5.14 -22.11
C THR A 143 21.76 6.51 -22.09
N ASP A 144 21.22 7.48 -22.85
CA ASP A 144 21.71 8.87 -22.90
C ASP A 144 21.20 9.73 -21.73
N ILE A 145 20.24 9.22 -20.92
CA ILE A 145 19.71 9.91 -19.74
C ILE A 145 20.53 9.51 -18.50
N LYS A 146 21.09 10.52 -17.83
CA LYS A 146 21.86 10.29 -16.59
C LYS A 146 20.96 9.70 -15.50
N PRO A 147 21.34 8.56 -14.88
CA PRO A 147 20.58 7.96 -13.81
C PRO A 147 20.52 8.87 -12.58
N LEU A 148 19.46 8.71 -11.79
CA LEU A 148 19.34 9.39 -10.48
C LEU A 148 20.25 8.69 -9.46
N PRO A 149 20.98 9.41 -8.62
CA PRO A 149 21.69 8.83 -7.49
C PRO A 149 20.73 8.38 -6.39
N ARG A 150 21.17 7.46 -5.54
CA ARG A 150 20.48 7.21 -4.27
C ARG A 150 20.60 8.41 -3.36
N ILE A 151 19.52 8.73 -2.64
CA ILE A 151 19.49 9.85 -1.69
C ILE A 151 19.00 9.39 -0.31
N GLY A 152 19.32 10.19 0.69
CA GLY A 152 18.80 10.03 2.05
C GLY A 152 17.45 10.71 2.25
N ALA A 153 16.86 10.48 3.43
CA ALA A 153 15.59 11.09 3.81
C ALA A 153 15.66 12.63 3.82
N GLU A 154 16.76 13.21 4.27
CA GLU A 154 16.96 14.69 4.34
C GLU A 154 16.76 15.36 2.98
N GLN A 155 17.29 14.76 1.92
CA GLN A 155 17.11 15.28 0.56
C GLN A 155 15.67 15.10 0.07
N ALA A 156 15.04 13.95 0.39
CA ALA A 156 13.65 13.71 0.03
C ALA A 156 12.67 14.65 0.76
N LEU A 157 13.00 15.12 1.98
CA LEU A 157 12.19 16.07 2.73
C LEU A 157 12.00 17.42 2.01
N ALA A 158 12.94 17.82 1.16
CA ALA A 158 12.79 19.03 0.34
C ALA A 158 11.58 18.97 -0.60
N PHE A 159 11.11 17.77 -0.96
CA PHE A 159 9.96 17.53 -1.85
C PHE A 159 8.63 17.39 -1.10
N LEU A 160 8.59 17.51 0.23
CA LEU A 160 7.35 17.34 1.02
C LEU A 160 6.16 18.15 0.50
N PRO A 161 6.28 19.46 0.13
CA PRO A 161 5.15 20.21 -0.37
C PRO A 161 4.56 19.64 -1.67
N GLN A 162 5.44 19.21 -2.59
CA GLN A 162 5.05 18.63 -3.87
C GLN A 162 4.42 17.25 -3.67
N LEU A 163 5.06 16.40 -2.87
CA LEU A 163 4.53 15.08 -2.51
C LEU A 163 3.16 15.19 -1.87
N ASN A 164 2.99 16.09 -0.90
CA ASN A 164 1.72 16.24 -0.20
C ASN A 164 0.59 16.67 -1.16
N LYS A 165 0.89 17.59 -2.08
CA LYS A 165 -0.06 18.02 -3.11
C LYS A 165 -0.44 16.87 -4.07
N GLN A 166 0.54 16.07 -4.47
CA GLN A 166 0.38 15.00 -5.46
C GLN A 166 -0.28 13.75 -4.88
N THR A 167 -0.08 13.48 -3.59
CA THR A 167 -0.43 12.20 -2.97
C THR A 167 -1.43 12.33 -1.82
N GLY A 168 -1.96 13.52 -1.57
CA GLY A 168 -2.92 13.73 -0.47
C GLY A 168 -2.39 13.30 0.91
N GLY A 169 -1.05 13.32 1.09
CA GLY A 169 -0.40 12.96 2.34
C GLY A 169 -0.08 11.46 2.52
N PHE A 170 -0.14 10.65 1.46
CA PHE A 170 0.21 9.22 1.54
C PHE A 170 1.08 8.78 0.37
N LEU A 171 2.00 7.85 0.64
CA LEU A 171 2.85 7.20 -0.35
C LEU A 171 2.44 5.73 -0.48
N CYS A 172 2.25 5.24 -1.70
CA CYS A 172 1.79 3.87 -1.94
C CYS A 172 2.93 2.95 -2.39
N ILE A 173 3.13 1.84 -1.67
CA ILE A 173 3.98 0.72 -2.06
C ILE A 173 3.21 -0.60 -1.84
N ASN A 174 2.99 -1.39 -2.86
CA ASN A 174 2.17 -2.61 -2.83
C ASN A 174 0.78 -2.37 -2.20
N HIS A 175 0.05 -1.35 -2.67
CA HIS A 175 -1.24 -0.94 -2.11
C HIS A 175 -1.22 -0.75 -0.58
N THR A 176 -0.04 -0.46 -0.02
CA THR A 176 0.11 -0.01 1.36
C THR A 176 0.35 1.48 1.35
N PHE A 177 -0.57 2.22 1.93
CA PHE A 177 -0.52 3.67 1.95
C PHE A 177 0.12 4.14 3.25
N TYR A 178 1.38 4.52 3.15
CA TYR A 178 2.18 5.08 4.23
C TYR A 178 1.88 6.56 4.38
N HIS A 179 1.60 7.02 5.59
CA HIS A 179 1.48 8.45 5.83
C HIS A 179 2.78 9.18 5.48
N LEU A 180 2.68 10.25 4.69
CA LEU A 180 3.82 11.05 4.30
C LEU A 180 4.38 11.79 5.51
N SER A 181 5.54 11.36 5.99
CA SER A 181 6.22 11.88 7.16
C SER A 181 7.72 11.69 7.04
N GLU A 182 8.48 12.40 7.85
CA GLU A 182 9.93 12.20 7.95
C GLU A 182 10.26 10.74 8.32
N THR A 183 9.54 10.17 9.28
CA THR A 183 9.75 8.78 9.72
C THR A 183 9.53 7.78 8.57
N THR A 184 8.50 7.98 7.75
CA THR A 184 8.26 7.16 6.56
C THR A 184 9.38 7.31 5.53
N LEU A 185 9.83 8.55 5.26
CA LEU A 185 10.94 8.77 4.32
C LEU A 185 12.26 8.19 4.84
N ARG A 186 12.52 8.22 6.15
CA ARG A 186 13.67 7.53 6.76
C ARG A 186 13.56 6.01 6.59
N GLY A 187 12.38 5.43 6.76
CA GLY A 187 12.12 4.02 6.47
C GLY A 187 12.38 3.69 5.01
N PHE A 188 11.89 4.50 4.07
CA PHE A 188 12.11 4.30 2.63
C PHE A 188 13.59 4.46 2.23
N ALA A 189 14.32 5.39 2.87
CA ALA A 189 15.77 5.52 2.69
C ALA A 189 16.51 4.24 3.15
N ALA A 190 16.14 3.70 4.31
CA ALA A 190 16.73 2.47 4.83
C ALA A 190 16.44 1.25 3.92
N MET A 191 15.27 1.22 3.26
CA MET A 191 14.93 0.23 2.25
C MET A 191 15.63 0.45 0.89
N GLY A 192 16.30 1.60 0.70
CA GLY A 192 16.94 1.97 -0.54
C GLY A 192 15.95 2.32 -1.67
N TRP A 193 14.79 2.84 -1.33
CA TRP A 193 13.73 3.20 -2.28
C TRP A 193 13.75 4.66 -2.72
N LEU A 194 14.70 5.48 -2.25
CA LEU A 194 14.81 6.91 -2.56
C LEU A 194 15.94 7.18 -3.57
N TRP A 195 15.58 7.83 -4.66
CA TRP A 195 16.48 8.23 -5.73
C TRP A 195 16.19 9.67 -6.12
N GLY A 196 17.21 10.47 -6.39
CA GLY A 196 16.95 11.86 -6.77
C GLY A 196 18.17 12.75 -6.74
N ASP A 197 17.94 14.03 -7.00
CA ASP A 197 18.89 15.12 -6.82
C ASP A 197 18.14 16.38 -6.33
N GLU A 198 18.66 17.58 -6.61
CA GLU A 198 18.05 18.85 -6.16
C GLU A 198 16.68 19.11 -6.81
N ASP A 199 16.45 18.54 -8.00
CA ASP A 199 15.30 18.87 -8.84
C ASP A 199 14.30 17.74 -9.06
N THR A 200 14.70 16.51 -8.83
CA THR A 200 13.93 15.32 -9.17
C THR A 200 13.96 14.31 -8.02
N LEU A 201 12.81 13.82 -7.62
CA LEU A 201 12.66 12.72 -6.68
C LEU A 201 11.95 11.56 -7.38
N LEU A 202 12.50 10.36 -7.19
CA LEU A 202 11.86 9.08 -7.46
C LEU A 202 11.82 8.26 -6.16
N ILE A 203 10.64 7.87 -5.75
CA ILE A 203 10.43 6.80 -4.78
C ILE A 203 10.06 5.56 -5.59
N ALA A 204 10.85 4.49 -5.48
CA ALA A 204 10.60 3.26 -6.24
C ALA A 204 10.92 2.04 -5.38
N GLY A 205 9.96 1.14 -5.22
CA GLY A 205 10.17 -0.05 -4.40
C GLY A 205 9.02 -1.04 -4.41
N ALA A 206 9.22 -2.12 -3.67
CA ALA A 206 8.21 -3.13 -3.39
C ALA A 206 8.41 -3.70 -1.98
N ARG A 207 7.34 -3.89 -1.22
CA ARG A 207 7.35 -4.56 0.08
C ARG A 207 7.61 -6.06 -0.06
N PHE A 208 7.02 -6.64 -1.10
CA PHE A 208 7.13 -8.05 -1.47
C PHE A 208 6.96 -8.19 -2.97
N GLN A 209 7.43 -9.30 -3.53
CA GLN A 209 7.33 -9.65 -4.96
C GLN A 209 7.81 -8.53 -5.92
N PRO A 210 9.05 -8.02 -5.76
CA PRO A 210 9.56 -6.97 -6.64
C PRO A 210 9.60 -7.37 -8.12
N GLN A 211 9.63 -8.69 -8.42
CA GLN A 211 9.54 -9.23 -9.77
C GLN A 211 8.12 -9.09 -10.38
N LYS A 212 7.08 -8.88 -9.57
CA LYS A 212 5.73 -8.65 -10.09
C LYS A 212 5.50 -7.19 -10.42
N ALA A 213 5.84 -6.29 -9.50
CA ALA A 213 5.67 -4.87 -9.71
C ALA A 213 6.63 -4.04 -8.87
N LEU A 214 7.07 -2.90 -9.42
CA LEU A 214 7.62 -1.79 -8.64
C LEU A 214 6.60 -0.66 -8.58
N TYR A 215 6.42 -0.12 -7.40
CA TYR A 215 5.51 1.00 -7.11
C TYR A 215 6.29 2.30 -7.08
N LEU A 216 5.75 3.32 -7.74
CA LEU A 216 6.43 4.58 -7.99
C LEU A 216 5.70 5.76 -7.37
N THR A 217 6.46 6.74 -6.90
CA THR A 217 6.04 8.13 -6.77
C THR A 217 7.15 9.00 -7.35
N MET A 218 6.80 9.94 -8.22
CA MET A 218 7.72 10.86 -8.86
C MET A 218 7.34 12.29 -8.50
N ALA A 219 8.32 13.11 -8.10
CA ALA A 219 8.12 14.52 -7.84
C ALA A 219 9.24 15.36 -8.44
N ASP A 220 8.95 16.64 -8.68
CA ASP A 220 9.88 17.60 -9.29
C ASP A 220 9.85 18.96 -8.58
N SER A 221 10.87 19.78 -8.80
CA SER A 221 10.98 21.12 -8.21
C SER A 221 10.24 22.22 -9.01
N GLY A 222 9.36 21.87 -9.93
CA GLY A 222 8.40 22.81 -10.60
C GLY A 222 8.74 23.24 -12.01
N GLU A 223 9.96 23.66 -12.34
CA GLU A 223 10.34 24.03 -13.71
C GLU A 223 10.81 22.81 -14.52
N ASN A 224 10.53 22.77 -15.83
CA ASN A 224 10.88 21.68 -16.74
C ASN A 224 10.35 20.30 -16.26
N GLN A 225 9.16 20.28 -15.69
CA GLN A 225 8.53 19.11 -15.08
C GLN A 225 8.60 17.86 -15.97
N LYS A 226 8.25 17.98 -17.26
CA LYS A 226 8.24 16.84 -18.19
C LYS A 226 9.61 16.18 -18.34
N GLU A 227 10.68 16.94 -18.37
CA GLU A 227 12.05 16.43 -18.48
C GLU A 227 12.45 15.68 -17.19
N LYS A 228 12.14 16.26 -16.02
CA LYS A 228 12.45 15.69 -14.71
C LYS A 228 11.68 14.38 -14.47
N LEU A 229 10.38 14.37 -14.75
CA LEU A 229 9.55 13.16 -14.67
C LEU A 229 10.04 12.08 -15.67
N SER A 230 10.43 12.47 -16.88
CA SER A 230 11.01 11.54 -17.87
C SER A 230 12.30 10.92 -17.36
N ARG A 231 13.13 11.70 -16.67
CA ARG A 231 14.36 11.19 -16.05
C ARG A 231 14.07 10.22 -14.91
N ALA A 232 13.07 10.53 -14.05
CA ALA A 232 12.61 9.65 -12.98
C ALA A 232 12.06 8.33 -13.54
N LEU A 233 11.20 8.41 -14.56
CA LEU A 233 10.62 7.23 -15.22
C LEU A 233 11.69 6.37 -15.90
N ASN A 234 12.67 7.00 -16.57
CA ASN A 234 13.79 6.27 -17.18
C ASN A 234 14.61 5.50 -16.14
N HIS A 235 14.84 6.11 -14.96
CA HIS A 235 15.53 5.43 -13.86
C HIS A 235 14.66 4.28 -13.29
N ALA A 236 13.35 4.48 -13.12
CA ALA A 236 12.41 3.45 -12.70
C ALA A 236 12.39 2.25 -13.69
N ALA A 237 12.44 2.53 -15.00
CA ALA A 237 12.55 1.48 -16.01
C ALA A 237 13.83 0.65 -15.87
N ALA A 238 14.96 1.30 -15.57
CA ALA A 238 16.22 0.60 -15.30
C ALA A 238 16.14 -0.27 -14.03
N LEU A 239 15.51 0.23 -12.96
CA LEU A 239 15.28 -0.54 -11.73
C LEU A 239 14.36 -1.74 -11.99
N ALA A 240 13.30 -1.57 -12.77
CA ALA A 240 12.39 -2.65 -13.16
C ALA A 240 13.14 -3.76 -13.94
N ALA A 241 13.97 -3.38 -14.89
CA ALA A 241 14.79 -4.33 -15.64
C ALA A 241 15.75 -5.10 -14.72
N LEU A 242 16.37 -4.43 -13.76
CA LEU A 242 17.29 -5.06 -12.79
C LEU A 242 16.59 -6.01 -11.82
N SER A 243 15.38 -5.68 -11.38
CA SER A 243 14.58 -6.51 -10.46
C SER A 243 13.76 -7.59 -11.17
N GLY A 244 13.68 -7.56 -12.49
CA GLY A 244 12.82 -8.44 -13.28
C GLY A 244 11.33 -8.14 -13.10
N ALA A 245 10.97 -6.89 -12.73
CA ALA A 245 9.59 -6.51 -12.51
C ALA A 245 8.77 -6.60 -13.80
N GLU A 246 7.58 -7.22 -13.71
CA GLU A 246 6.67 -7.35 -14.85
C GLU A 246 6.02 -6.02 -15.22
N GLN A 247 5.85 -5.09 -14.25
CA GLN A 247 5.22 -3.79 -14.46
C GLN A 247 5.70 -2.72 -13.47
N LEU A 248 5.50 -1.46 -13.86
CA LEU A 248 5.54 -0.29 -12.97
C LEU A 248 4.11 0.14 -12.64
N VAL A 249 3.88 0.53 -11.39
CA VAL A 249 2.58 1.01 -10.89
C VAL A 249 2.77 2.35 -10.20
N ILE A 250 1.88 3.30 -10.48
CA ILE A 250 1.88 4.63 -9.84
C ILE A 250 0.50 4.91 -9.24
N HIS A 251 0.48 5.52 -8.05
CA HIS A 251 -0.74 6.02 -7.40
C HIS A 251 -0.61 7.52 -7.13
N PHE A 252 -1.64 8.27 -7.43
CA PHE A 252 -1.65 9.73 -7.25
C PHE A 252 -3.07 10.24 -6.97
N ASP A 253 -3.18 11.50 -6.52
CA ASP A 253 -4.48 12.15 -6.32
C ASP A 253 -5.24 12.21 -7.66
N PRO A 254 -6.51 11.77 -7.74
CA PRO A 254 -7.29 11.77 -9.00
C PRO A 254 -7.42 13.15 -9.65
N ASN A 255 -7.16 14.22 -8.89
CA ASN A 255 -7.17 15.58 -9.40
C ASN A 255 -5.82 16.05 -9.97
N ASP A 256 -4.76 15.25 -9.87
CA ASP A 256 -3.45 15.59 -10.45
C ASP A 256 -3.40 15.22 -11.94
N SER A 257 -4.03 16.07 -12.77
CA SER A 257 -4.05 15.88 -14.23
C SER A 257 -2.65 15.89 -14.84
N LYS A 258 -1.67 16.55 -14.23
CA LYS A 258 -0.31 16.64 -14.79
C LYS A 258 0.40 15.27 -14.76
N ILE A 259 0.31 14.57 -13.64
CA ILE A 259 0.85 13.21 -13.53
C ILE A 259 0.06 12.25 -14.40
N HIS A 260 -1.26 12.37 -14.43
CA HIS A 260 -2.12 11.55 -15.29
C HIS A 260 -1.75 11.69 -16.76
N ASP A 261 -1.71 12.95 -17.29
CA ASP A 261 -1.37 13.22 -18.68
C ASP A 261 0.06 12.72 -19.02
N PHE A 262 1.02 12.96 -18.11
CA PHE A 262 2.39 12.46 -18.27
C PHE A 262 2.41 10.92 -18.37
N CYS A 263 1.67 10.22 -17.53
CA CYS A 263 1.60 8.76 -17.56
C CYS A 263 0.96 8.25 -18.85
N LEU A 264 -0.14 8.86 -19.31
CA LEU A 264 -0.78 8.49 -20.60
C LEU A 264 0.18 8.69 -21.78
N GLU A 265 0.90 9.83 -21.85
CA GLU A 265 1.88 10.11 -22.89
C GLU A 265 3.04 9.08 -22.91
N ASN A 266 3.32 8.45 -21.76
CA ASN A 266 4.37 7.44 -21.63
C ASN A 266 3.86 6.00 -21.66
N GLY A 267 2.57 5.80 -22.03
CA GLY A 267 2.00 4.48 -22.31
C GLY A 267 1.47 3.73 -21.08
N PHE A 268 1.32 4.41 -19.94
CA PHE A 268 0.59 3.83 -18.82
C PHE A 268 -0.90 3.72 -19.15
N VAL A 269 -1.55 2.76 -18.54
CA VAL A 269 -2.99 2.53 -18.66
C VAL A 269 -3.65 2.70 -17.29
N ASP A 270 -4.86 3.26 -17.31
CA ASP A 270 -5.66 3.48 -16.11
C ASP A 270 -6.11 2.16 -15.48
N ASP A 271 -6.05 2.08 -14.15
CA ASP A 271 -6.82 1.09 -13.41
C ASP A 271 -8.31 1.51 -13.43
N PRO A 272 -9.24 0.57 -13.71
CA PRO A 272 -10.65 0.91 -13.81
C PRO A 272 -11.30 1.32 -12.48
N VAL A 273 -10.63 1.18 -11.36
CA VAL A 273 -11.20 1.45 -10.03
C VAL A 273 -10.22 2.25 -9.17
N ASP A 274 -10.64 3.45 -8.78
CA ASP A 274 -9.93 4.24 -7.79
C ASP A 274 -9.95 3.57 -6.41
N ASP A 275 -8.89 3.82 -5.64
CA ASP A 275 -8.75 3.39 -4.26
C ASP A 275 -9.13 4.51 -3.29
N VAL A 276 -9.67 4.14 -2.14
CA VAL A 276 -9.88 5.03 -1.01
C VAL A 276 -9.12 4.52 0.21
N VAL A 277 -8.31 5.40 0.78
CA VAL A 277 -7.64 5.16 2.07
C VAL A 277 -8.60 5.54 3.20
N MET A 278 -8.75 4.64 4.15
CA MET A 278 -9.54 4.85 5.36
C MET A 278 -8.62 4.78 6.57
N GLU A 279 -8.84 5.68 7.53
CA GLU A 279 -8.01 5.83 8.72
C GLU A 279 -8.86 5.95 9.98
N TRP A 280 -8.46 5.21 11.01
CA TRP A 280 -8.74 5.49 12.39
C TRP A 280 -7.47 6.06 13.04
N ALA A 281 -7.60 7.11 13.80
CA ALA A 281 -6.52 7.65 14.63
C ALA A 281 -7.05 7.81 16.07
N GLU A 282 -6.19 7.55 17.04
CA GLU A 282 -6.50 7.85 18.43
C GLU A 282 -6.73 9.36 18.55
N GLU A 283 -7.86 9.76 19.11
CA GLU A 283 -8.11 11.18 19.37
C GLU A 283 -7.03 11.63 20.37
N SER A 284 -6.15 12.53 19.92
CA SER A 284 -5.21 13.19 20.83
C SER A 284 -6.04 13.76 21.98
N ALA A 285 -5.74 13.35 23.20
CA ALA A 285 -6.32 13.99 24.38
C ALA A 285 -6.03 15.49 24.25
N ASP A 286 -7.07 16.23 23.93
CA ASP A 286 -6.99 17.67 23.64
C ASP A 286 -6.28 18.35 24.78
N THR A 287 -5.16 18.97 24.49
CA THR A 287 -4.49 19.94 25.34
C THR A 287 -5.36 21.19 25.43
N ASN A 288 -6.53 21.04 26.07
CA ASN A 288 -7.25 22.13 26.68
C ASN A 288 -6.75 22.30 28.11
N ARG A 289 -5.61 22.97 28.26
CA ARG A 289 -5.25 23.66 29.48
C ARG A 289 -4.50 24.96 29.17
#